data_00b3b57cb1a7bf1400d915cf1ecf27ac
#
_entry.id   00b3b57cb1a7bf1400d915cf1ecf27ac
#
_cell.length_a   1.000
_cell.length_b   1.000
_cell.length_c   1.000
_cell.angle_alpha   90.00
_cell.angle_beta   90.00
_cell.angle_gamma   90.00
#
_symmetry.space_group_name_H-M   'P 1'
#
loop_
_entity.id
_entity.type
_entity.pdbx_description
1 polymer ?
#
loop_
_entity_poly.entity_id
_entity_poly.type
_entity_poly.pdbx_seq_one_letter_code
_entity_poly.pdbx_strand_id
1 'polypeptide(L)'
;IIVEQFMDELAENGYGAISRKTGASEALVREECDLIRSLNPRPGTGFSRRENLSYVTPDVLVLPGEDEELEVQVNGGGLPPLDLSVYYSNLLLETPDEEVRLYLSEKLNQARSIVENINRRQALLERCAKKIVAEQEEFFRKGHGYLRPLELQQAADALGVSKEWIRCAVKDKYLQCPQGIYPMSWFFTRESMSDE
;
A
#
# COMPACT_ATOMS: atom_id res chain seq x y z
N ILE A 1 -44.42 -10.77 8.82
CA ILE A 1 -44.90 -10.99 10.19
C ILE A 1 -43.98 -11.94 10.95
N ILE A 2 -43.72 -13.21 10.46
CA ILE A 2 -42.86 -14.17 11.20
C ILE A 2 -41.45 -13.58 11.42
N VAL A 3 -40.82 -13.02 10.40
CA VAL A 3 -39.48 -12.43 10.47
C VAL A 3 -39.40 -11.17 11.37
N GLU A 4 -40.49 -10.43 11.51
CA GLU A 4 -40.55 -9.21 12.31
C GLU A 4 -40.89 -9.43 13.79
N GLN A 5 -41.66 -10.47 14.10
CA GLN A 5 -42.26 -10.61 15.40
C GLN A 5 -42.02 -11.96 16.11
N PHE A 6 -41.61 -13.00 15.38
CA PHE A 6 -41.56 -14.39 15.88
C PHE A 6 -40.22 -15.09 15.62
N MET A 7 -39.12 -14.34 15.54
CA MET A 7 -37.80 -14.92 15.27
C MET A 7 -37.30 -15.79 16.42
N ASP A 8 -37.62 -15.43 17.65
CA ASP A 8 -37.22 -16.20 18.84
C ASP A 8 -37.94 -17.53 18.89
N GLU A 9 -39.28 -17.52 18.65
CA GLU A 9 -40.10 -18.74 18.57
C GLU A 9 -39.68 -19.63 17.38
N LEU A 10 -39.23 -19.04 16.27
CA LEU A 10 -38.66 -19.75 15.12
C LEU A 10 -37.36 -20.46 15.50
N ALA A 11 -36.47 -19.79 16.26
CA ALA A 11 -35.22 -20.36 16.74
C ALA A 11 -35.46 -21.59 17.65
N GLU A 12 -36.49 -21.56 18.47
CA GLU A 12 -36.89 -22.64 19.37
C GLU A 12 -37.77 -23.72 18.71
N ASN A 13 -38.02 -23.62 17.39
CA ASN A 13 -38.95 -24.48 16.65
C ASN A 13 -40.38 -24.46 17.20
N GLY A 14 -40.81 -23.32 17.75
CA GLY A 14 -42.13 -23.14 18.39
C GLY A 14 -43.28 -22.95 17.40
N TYR A 15 -43.44 -23.81 16.38
CA TYR A 15 -44.46 -23.68 15.31
C TYR A 15 -45.85 -23.55 15.83
N GLY A 16 -46.23 -24.33 16.88
CA GLY A 16 -47.53 -24.26 17.51
C GLY A 16 -47.82 -22.95 18.25
N ALA A 17 -46.78 -22.25 18.73
CA ALA A 17 -46.92 -20.93 19.34
C ALA A 17 -47.16 -19.88 18.26
N ILE A 18 -46.43 -19.94 17.17
CA ILE A 18 -46.58 -19.04 16.00
C ILE A 18 -47.98 -19.25 15.38
N SER A 19 -48.41 -20.50 15.18
CA SER A 19 -49.72 -20.82 14.66
C SER A 19 -50.87 -20.21 15.49
N ARG A 20 -50.82 -20.32 16.83
CA ARG A 20 -51.80 -19.73 17.73
C ARG A 20 -51.82 -18.20 17.69
N LYS A 21 -50.69 -17.58 17.56
CA LYS A 21 -50.57 -16.11 17.53
C LYS A 21 -50.95 -15.50 16.18
N THR A 22 -50.67 -16.20 15.09
CA THR A 22 -50.94 -15.74 13.71
C THR A 22 -52.32 -16.20 13.18
N GLY A 23 -52.93 -17.23 13.79
CA GLY A 23 -54.15 -17.84 13.30
C GLY A 23 -53.99 -18.74 12.06
N ALA A 24 -52.76 -18.95 11.59
CA ALA A 24 -52.45 -19.81 10.47
C ALA A 24 -52.33 -21.28 10.86
N SER A 25 -52.56 -22.22 9.93
CA SER A 25 -52.39 -23.64 10.22
C SER A 25 -50.92 -23.96 10.52
N GLU A 26 -50.66 -24.90 11.41
CA GLU A 26 -49.28 -25.29 11.78
C GLU A 26 -48.48 -25.80 10.57
N ALA A 27 -49.15 -26.48 9.61
CA ALA A 27 -48.53 -26.94 8.37
C ALA A 27 -48.01 -25.77 7.53
N LEU A 28 -48.80 -24.72 7.37
CA LEU A 28 -48.39 -23.50 6.62
C LEU A 28 -47.25 -22.77 7.34
N VAL A 29 -47.35 -22.64 8.68
CA VAL A 29 -46.26 -22.01 9.46
C VAL A 29 -44.96 -22.77 9.31
N ARG A 30 -45.00 -24.11 9.25
CA ARG A 30 -43.81 -24.94 9.07
C ARG A 30 -43.20 -24.75 7.69
N GLU A 31 -44.00 -24.72 6.62
CA GLU A 31 -43.57 -24.46 5.26
C GLU A 31 -42.88 -23.07 5.12
N GLU A 32 -43.48 -22.03 5.67
CA GLU A 32 -42.93 -20.67 5.68
C GLU A 32 -41.64 -20.59 6.49
N CYS A 33 -41.54 -21.28 7.62
CA CYS A 33 -40.33 -21.34 8.43
C CYS A 33 -39.17 -22.05 7.69
N ASP A 34 -39.49 -23.14 6.96
CA ASP A 34 -38.49 -23.85 6.14
C ASP A 34 -38.03 -23.00 4.96
N LEU A 35 -38.92 -22.21 4.35
CA LEU A 35 -38.57 -21.23 3.35
C LEU A 35 -37.60 -20.19 3.94
N ILE A 36 -37.89 -19.59 5.09
CA ILE A 36 -37.02 -18.64 5.77
C ILE A 36 -35.64 -19.24 6.03
N ARG A 37 -35.54 -20.48 6.49
CA ARG A 37 -34.28 -21.19 6.72
C ARG A 37 -33.50 -21.47 5.46
N SER A 38 -34.15 -21.62 4.31
CA SER A 38 -33.50 -21.82 3.04
C SER A 38 -32.86 -20.55 2.47
N LEU A 39 -33.26 -19.37 2.98
CA LEU A 39 -32.74 -18.10 2.54
C LEU A 39 -31.28 -17.91 2.97
N ASN A 40 -30.48 -17.32 2.10
CA ASN A 40 -29.10 -16.96 2.44
C ASN A 40 -29.08 -15.74 3.37
N PRO A 41 -28.60 -15.86 4.64
CA PRO A 41 -28.54 -14.74 5.57
C PRO A 41 -27.57 -13.61 5.15
N ARG A 42 -26.73 -13.90 4.17
CA ARG A 42 -25.74 -12.94 3.63
C ARG A 42 -25.77 -12.91 2.10
N PRO A 43 -26.85 -12.41 1.48
CA PRO A 43 -27.02 -12.46 0.03
C PRO A 43 -25.95 -11.69 -0.73
N GLY A 44 -25.29 -10.69 -0.10
CA GLY A 44 -24.22 -9.90 -0.68
C GLY A 44 -22.86 -10.60 -0.75
N THR A 45 -22.67 -11.76 -0.10
CA THR A 45 -21.37 -12.45 -0.10
C THR A 45 -20.93 -12.97 -1.47
N GLY A 46 -21.90 -13.20 -2.38
CA GLY A 46 -21.63 -13.59 -3.76
C GLY A 46 -21.14 -12.44 -4.65
N PHE A 47 -21.38 -11.19 -4.26
CA PHE A 47 -20.97 -9.99 -5.01
C PHE A 47 -19.65 -9.39 -4.54
N SER A 48 -19.29 -9.62 -3.30
CA SER A 48 -17.99 -9.26 -2.76
C SER A 48 -17.16 -10.53 -2.59
N ARG A 49 -16.49 -10.98 -3.63
CA ARG A 49 -15.30 -11.79 -3.43
C ARG A 49 -14.31 -10.91 -2.68
N ARG A 50 -14.18 -11.10 -1.38
CA ARG A 50 -12.99 -10.71 -0.64
C ARG A 50 -11.83 -11.62 -1.09
N GLU A 51 -11.53 -11.60 -2.37
CA GLU A 51 -10.25 -12.10 -2.85
C GLU A 51 -9.22 -11.17 -2.21
N ASN A 52 -8.53 -11.71 -1.22
CA ASN A 52 -7.32 -11.18 -0.61
C ASN A 52 -7.04 -9.72 -1.00
N LEU A 53 -7.68 -8.77 -0.29
CA LEU A 53 -7.24 -7.39 -0.40
C LEU A 53 -5.80 -7.38 0.10
N SER A 54 -4.88 -7.46 -0.83
CA SER A 54 -3.47 -7.27 -0.57
C SER A 54 -3.32 -5.82 -0.09
N TYR A 55 -3.16 -5.66 1.22
CA TYR A 55 -2.88 -4.33 1.78
C TYR A 55 -1.48 -3.93 1.33
N VAL A 56 -1.42 -3.01 0.40
CA VAL A 56 -0.16 -2.44 -0.07
C VAL A 56 0.18 -1.25 0.83
N THR A 57 1.32 -1.33 1.49
CA THR A 57 1.87 -0.18 2.21
C THR A 57 2.53 0.75 1.18
N PRO A 58 2.10 2.02 1.06
CA PRO A 58 2.67 2.93 0.09
C PRO A 58 4.10 3.33 0.51
N ASP A 59 5.00 3.40 -0.47
CA ASP A 59 6.37 3.87 -0.29
C ASP A 59 6.47 5.39 -0.37
N VAL A 60 5.52 6.03 -1.05
CA VAL A 60 5.46 7.48 -1.26
C VAL A 60 4.05 7.97 -0.95
N LEU A 61 3.95 9.07 -0.23
CA LEU A 61 2.71 9.79 0.05
C LEU A 61 2.74 11.13 -0.68
N VAL A 62 1.66 11.45 -1.39
CA VAL A 62 1.44 12.77 -2.01
C VAL A 62 0.26 13.39 -1.32
N LEU A 63 0.51 14.45 -0.56
CA LEU A 63 -0.48 15.15 0.24
C LEU A 63 -0.70 16.56 -0.30
N PRO A 64 -1.91 17.12 -0.18
CA PRO A 64 -2.11 18.55 -0.43
C PRO A 64 -1.41 19.34 0.68
N GLY A 65 -0.49 20.22 0.32
CA GLY A 65 0.17 21.17 1.21
C GLY A 65 -0.65 22.42 1.48
N GLU A 66 -0.09 23.39 2.25
CA GLU A 66 -0.82 24.57 2.70
C GLU A 66 -1.21 25.52 1.55
N ASP A 67 -0.43 25.75 0.56
CA ASP A 67 -0.69 26.69 -0.56
C ASP A 67 -1.16 25.98 -1.86
N GLU A 68 -1.95 24.93 -1.74
CA GLU A 68 -2.32 24.05 -2.85
C GLU A 68 -1.11 23.36 -3.53
N GLU A 69 0.08 23.48 -2.99
CA GLU A 69 1.23 22.72 -3.44
C GLU A 69 1.10 21.25 -3.03
N LEU A 70 1.67 20.35 -3.85
CA LEU A 70 1.66 18.92 -3.56
C LEU A 70 2.94 18.54 -2.81
N GLU A 71 2.79 18.14 -1.54
CA GLU A 71 3.90 17.68 -0.72
C GLU A 71 4.16 16.19 -0.97
N VAL A 72 5.43 15.85 -1.21
CA VAL A 72 5.89 14.47 -1.44
C VAL A 72 6.66 13.99 -0.23
N GLN A 73 6.15 12.98 0.45
CA GLN A 73 6.80 12.33 1.59
C GLN A 73 7.16 10.90 1.22
N VAL A 74 8.41 10.50 1.46
CA VAL A 74 8.85 9.10 1.27
C VAL A 74 8.71 8.36 2.59
N ASN A 75 7.93 7.29 2.57
CA ASN A 75 7.83 6.37 3.68
C ASN A 75 9.06 5.45 3.67
N GLY A 76 9.90 5.54 4.68
CA GLY A 76 11.16 4.78 4.78
C GLY A 76 11.02 3.25 4.85
N GLY A 77 9.83 2.70 4.50
CA GLY A 77 9.58 1.26 4.49
C GLY A 77 9.67 0.62 5.86
N GLY A 78 9.48 1.39 6.94
CA GLY A 78 9.59 0.90 8.32
C GLY A 78 11.04 0.65 8.78
N LEU A 79 12.04 1.02 7.96
CA LEU A 79 13.43 0.96 8.39
C LEU A 79 13.70 2.11 9.36
N PRO A 80 14.27 1.83 10.55
CA PRO A 80 14.74 2.88 11.43
C PRO A 80 15.89 3.65 10.77
N PRO A 81 16.18 4.88 11.18
CA PRO A 81 17.36 5.60 10.71
C PRO A 81 18.61 4.78 11.07
N LEU A 82 19.40 4.46 10.06
CA LEU A 82 20.62 3.69 10.20
C LEU A 82 21.81 4.64 10.36
N ASP A 83 22.59 4.42 11.40
CA ASP A 83 23.80 5.17 11.65
C ASP A 83 24.94 4.23 12.08
N LEU A 84 26.16 4.72 11.95
CA LEU A 84 27.33 3.97 12.41
C LEU A 84 27.43 4.05 13.93
N SER A 85 27.77 2.91 14.56
CA SER A 85 27.98 2.88 16.00
C SER A 85 29.16 3.78 16.41
N VAL A 86 28.84 4.76 17.25
CA VAL A 86 29.84 5.68 17.84
C VAL A 86 30.89 4.90 18.65
N TYR A 87 30.48 3.83 19.32
CA TYR A 87 31.38 2.99 20.08
C TYR A 87 32.53 2.41 19.23
N TYR A 88 32.19 1.78 18.09
CA TYR A 88 33.21 1.21 17.21
C TYR A 88 34.04 2.27 16.49
N SER A 89 33.46 3.43 16.23
CA SER A 89 34.20 4.57 15.67
C SER A 89 35.25 5.10 16.64
N ASN A 90 34.91 5.20 17.93
CA ASN A 90 35.85 5.59 18.96
C ASN A 90 36.91 4.51 19.21
N LEU A 91 36.49 3.23 19.28
CA LEU A 91 37.40 2.11 19.46
C LEU A 91 38.46 2.04 18.35
N LEU A 92 38.11 2.38 17.11
CA LEU A 92 39.06 2.48 15.99
C LEU A 92 40.16 3.53 16.26
N LEU A 93 39.80 4.64 16.91
CA LEU A 93 40.77 5.71 17.24
C LEU A 93 41.66 5.38 18.44
N GLU A 94 41.14 4.61 19.40
CA GLU A 94 41.81 4.34 20.68
C GLU A 94 42.65 3.06 20.66
N THR A 95 42.40 2.13 19.74
CA THR A 95 43.04 0.81 19.69
C THR A 95 44.51 0.92 19.25
N PRO A 96 45.47 0.48 20.07
CA PRO A 96 46.87 0.49 19.70
C PRO A 96 47.27 -0.68 18.79
N ASP A 97 46.47 -1.75 18.74
CA ASP A 97 46.73 -2.95 17.96
C ASP A 97 46.40 -2.71 16.48
N GLU A 98 47.40 -2.84 15.61
CA GLU A 98 47.32 -2.61 14.16
C GLU A 98 46.37 -3.60 13.48
N GLU A 99 46.34 -4.86 13.87
CA GLU A 99 45.48 -5.87 13.27
C GLU A 99 44.01 -5.58 13.56
N VAL A 100 43.70 -5.27 14.83
CA VAL A 100 42.35 -4.88 15.27
C VAL A 100 41.91 -3.59 14.57
N ARG A 101 42.81 -2.61 14.41
CA ARG A 101 42.52 -1.34 13.73
C ARG A 101 42.19 -1.55 12.25
N LEU A 102 42.93 -2.40 11.55
CA LEU A 102 42.65 -2.76 10.14
C LEU A 102 41.30 -3.44 10.00
N TYR A 103 41.01 -4.41 10.85
CA TYR A 103 39.73 -5.12 10.87
C TYR A 103 38.55 -4.15 11.10
N LEU A 104 38.62 -3.31 12.14
CA LEU A 104 37.57 -2.33 12.45
C LEU A 104 37.38 -1.33 11.31
N SER A 105 38.47 -0.83 10.73
CA SER A 105 38.44 0.08 9.58
C SER A 105 37.69 -0.53 8.39
N GLU A 106 38.03 -1.78 8.05
CA GLU A 106 37.34 -2.50 6.96
C GLU A 106 35.85 -2.65 7.23
N LYS A 107 35.46 -3.09 8.44
CA LYS A 107 34.06 -3.30 8.81
C LYS A 107 33.26 -2.01 8.86
N LEU A 108 33.83 -0.94 9.40
CA LEU A 108 33.18 0.37 9.42
C LEU A 108 33.00 0.94 8.01
N ASN A 109 33.97 0.75 7.10
CA ASN A 109 33.87 1.16 5.71
C ASN A 109 32.78 0.36 4.97
N GLN A 110 32.69 -0.95 5.19
CA GLN A 110 31.61 -1.79 4.65
C GLN A 110 30.24 -1.30 5.13
N ALA A 111 30.10 -1.08 6.46
CA ALA A 111 28.86 -0.59 7.04
C ALA A 111 28.48 0.80 6.49
N ARG A 112 29.46 1.73 6.38
CA ARG A 112 29.24 3.06 5.80
C ARG A 112 28.72 2.96 4.36
N SER A 113 29.32 2.11 3.54
CA SER A 113 28.88 1.91 2.15
C SER A 113 27.45 1.40 2.07
N ILE A 114 27.03 0.51 2.97
CA ILE A 114 25.65 0.01 3.03
C ILE A 114 24.68 1.13 3.38
N VAL A 115 24.96 1.90 4.44
CA VAL A 115 24.14 3.04 4.86
C VAL A 115 24.02 4.08 3.73
N GLU A 116 25.13 4.43 3.10
CA GLU A 116 25.14 5.36 1.96
C GLU A 116 24.30 4.84 0.78
N ASN A 117 24.39 3.56 0.46
CA ASN A 117 23.61 2.97 -0.64
C ASN A 117 22.11 3.00 -0.33
N ILE A 118 21.69 2.74 0.91
CA ILE A 118 20.29 2.84 1.35
C ILE A 118 19.81 4.30 1.22
N ASN A 119 20.60 5.26 1.71
CA ASN A 119 20.26 6.67 1.65
C ASN A 119 20.17 7.17 0.18
N ARG A 120 21.09 6.76 -0.69
CA ARG A 120 21.07 7.08 -2.13
C ARG A 120 19.83 6.52 -2.81
N ARG A 121 19.42 5.29 -2.46
CA ARG A 121 18.18 4.66 -2.97
C ARG A 121 16.95 5.45 -2.57
N GLN A 122 16.85 5.84 -1.30
CA GLN A 122 15.73 6.64 -0.79
C GLN A 122 15.68 8.03 -1.46
N ALA A 123 16.83 8.71 -1.55
CA ALA A 123 16.92 9.99 -2.23
C ALA A 123 16.55 9.91 -3.72
N LEU A 124 16.92 8.83 -4.41
CA LEU A 124 16.52 8.62 -5.81
C LEU A 124 15.01 8.41 -5.92
N LEU A 125 14.41 7.59 -5.04
CA LEU A 125 12.96 7.36 -5.00
C LEU A 125 12.21 8.68 -4.79
N GLU A 126 12.66 9.52 -3.86
CA GLU A 126 12.08 10.83 -3.59
C GLU A 126 12.16 11.75 -4.82
N ARG A 127 13.33 11.82 -5.47
CA ARG A 127 13.51 12.60 -6.70
C ARG A 127 12.63 12.11 -7.84
N CYS A 128 12.47 10.79 -8.00
CA CYS A 128 11.55 10.20 -8.98
C CYS A 128 10.10 10.58 -8.66
N ALA A 129 9.70 10.47 -7.40
CA ALA A 129 8.34 10.83 -6.97
C ALA A 129 8.03 12.31 -7.21
N LYS A 130 8.95 13.21 -6.82
CA LYS A 130 8.83 14.66 -7.09
C LYS A 130 8.72 14.96 -8.58
N LYS A 131 9.50 14.26 -9.42
CA LYS A 131 9.41 14.41 -10.88
C LYS A 131 8.09 13.95 -11.43
N ILE A 132 7.57 12.78 -10.97
CA ILE A 132 6.25 12.29 -11.36
C ILE A 132 5.18 13.32 -10.96
N VAL A 133 5.20 13.84 -9.73
CA VAL A 133 4.21 14.80 -9.24
C VAL A 133 4.27 16.10 -10.05
N ALA A 134 5.43 16.60 -10.37
CA ALA A 134 5.59 17.83 -11.18
C ALA A 134 5.06 17.65 -12.62
N GLU A 135 5.28 16.49 -13.25
CA GLU A 135 4.78 16.22 -14.61
C GLU A 135 3.28 15.89 -14.65
N GLN A 136 2.77 15.30 -13.58
CA GLN A 136 1.40 14.81 -13.46
C GLN A 136 0.53 15.70 -12.54
N GLU A 137 0.88 16.96 -12.34
CA GLU A 137 0.18 17.86 -11.41
C GLU A 137 -1.33 17.89 -11.64
N GLU A 138 -1.77 17.95 -12.91
CA GLU A 138 -3.18 17.95 -13.24
C GLU A 138 -3.91 16.66 -12.85
N PHE A 139 -3.23 15.51 -12.98
CA PHE A 139 -3.78 14.24 -12.51
C PHE A 139 -3.99 14.25 -10.98
N PHE A 140 -3.00 14.71 -10.22
CA PHE A 140 -3.11 14.77 -8.76
C PHE A 140 -4.16 15.75 -8.26
N ARG A 141 -4.45 16.81 -9.03
CA ARG A 141 -5.48 17.80 -8.69
C ARG A 141 -6.89 17.40 -9.20
N LYS A 142 -7.00 16.91 -10.44
CA LYS A 142 -8.27 16.75 -11.16
C LYS A 142 -8.69 15.27 -11.36
N GLY A 143 -7.76 14.32 -11.19
CA GLY A 143 -8.03 12.89 -11.29
C GLY A 143 -7.71 12.25 -12.65
N HIS A 144 -8.21 11.04 -12.85
CA HIS A 144 -7.79 10.10 -13.91
C HIS A 144 -7.81 10.64 -15.36
N GLY A 145 -8.72 11.55 -15.70
CA GLY A 145 -8.83 12.07 -17.07
C GLY A 145 -7.68 12.98 -17.51
N TYR A 146 -6.76 13.32 -16.61
CA TYR A 146 -5.72 14.32 -16.86
C TYR A 146 -4.30 13.72 -16.78
N LEU A 147 -4.17 12.40 -16.92
CA LEU A 147 -2.87 11.74 -16.96
C LEU A 147 -2.14 12.12 -18.26
N ARG A 148 -0.90 12.60 -18.13
CA ARG A 148 -0.04 12.94 -19.27
C ARG A 148 0.95 11.79 -19.55
N PRO A 149 1.28 11.52 -20.84
CA PRO A 149 2.33 10.54 -21.14
C PRO A 149 3.68 11.03 -20.59
N LEU A 150 4.36 10.19 -19.83
CA LEU A 150 5.69 10.44 -19.29
C LEU A 150 6.62 9.29 -19.69
N GLU A 151 7.71 9.60 -20.38
CA GLU A 151 8.70 8.61 -20.76
C GLU A 151 9.78 8.48 -19.68
N LEU A 152 10.28 7.25 -19.49
CA LEU A 152 11.41 7.00 -18.58
C LEU A 152 12.65 7.79 -18.97
N GLN A 153 12.89 7.96 -20.29
CA GLN A 153 14.04 8.72 -20.78
C GLN A 153 13.97 10.21 -20.37
N GLN A 154 12.79 10.82 -20.50
CA GLN A 154 12.58 12.21 -20.07
C GLN A 154 12.87 12.40 -18.57
N ALA A 155 12.42 11.45 -17.74
CA ALA A 155 12.69 11.49 -16.32
C ALA A 155 14.18 11.25 -16.02
N ALA A 156 14.84 10.36 -16.76
CA ALA A 156 16.27 10.08 -16.64
C ALA A 156 17.12 11.29 -16.94
N ASP A 157 16.86 11.96 -18.06
CA ASP A 157 17.57 13.16 -18.49
C ASP A 157 17.38 14.30 -17.49
N ALA A 158 16.15 14.52 -17.01
CA ALA A 158 15.85 15.54 -16.02
C ALA A 158 16.51 15.30 -14.66
N LEU A 159 16.69 14.04 -14.25
CA LEU A 159 17.31 13.68 -12.99
C LEU A 159 18.82 13.44 -13.08
N GLY A 160 19.39 13.41 -14.29
CA GLY A 160 20.81 13.15 -14.53
C GLY A 160 21.24 11.73 -14.14
N VAL A 161 20.35 10.73 -14.36
CA VAL A 161 20.60 9.32 -14.05
C VAL A 161 20.27 8.45 -15.26
N SER A 162 20.71 7.19 -15.27
CA SER A 162 20.30 6.29 -16.35
C SER A 162 18.85 5.84 -16.22
N LYS A 163 18.22 5.48 -17.33
CA LYS A 163 16.85 4.97 -17.44
C LYS A 163 16.67 3.70 -16.57
N GLU A 164 17.68 2.84 -16.50
CA GLU A 164 17.67 1.62 -15.69
C GLU A 164 17.60 1.92 -14.19
N TRP A 165 18.28 2.97 -13.75
CA TRP A 165 18.23 3.38 -12.35
C TRP A 165 16.83 3.84 -11.95
N ILE A 166 16.12 4.57 -12.82
CA ILE A 166 14.72 4.96 -12.56
C ILE A 166 13.83 3.72 -12.57
N ARG A 167 14.00 2.84 -13.57
CA ARG A 167 13.22 1.59 -13.64
C ARG A 167 13.37 0.78 -12.35
N CYS A 168 14.59 0.60 -11.86
CA CYS A 168 14.85 -0.08 -10.59
C CYS A 168 14.28 0.68 -9.37
N ALA A 169 14.31 2.00 -9.37
CA ALA A 169 13.80 2.79 -8.26
C ALA A 169 12.27 2.73 -8.13
N VAL A 170 11.54 2.69 -9.25
CA VAL A 170 10.06 2.68 -9.27
C VAL A 170 9.46 1.27 -9.29
N LYS A 171 10.27 0.24 -9.55
CA LYS A 171 9.80 -1.16 -9.59
C LYS A 171 9.25 -1.56 -8.22
N ASP A 172 8.05 -2.14 -8.22
CA ASP A 172 7.36 -2.63 -7.01
C ASP A 172 7.21 -1.56 -5.91
N LYS A 173 7.17 -0.27 -6.32
CA LYS A 173 6.94 0.87 -5.45
C LYS A 173 5.58 1.48 -5.69
N TYR A 174 4.90 1.85 -4.59
CA TYR A 174 3.55 2.38 -4.62
C TYR A 174 3.52 3.80 -4.09
N LEU A 175 2.72 4.61 -4.77
CA LEU A 175 2.44 5.99 -4.43
C LEU A 175 0.97 6.12 -4.01
N GLN A 176 0.73 6.69 -2.85
CA GLN A 176 -0.61 7.04 -2.37
C GLN A 176 -0.86 8.53 -2.59
N CYS A 177 -2.02 8.85 -3.13
CA CYS A 177 -2.51 10.21 -3.30
C CYS A 177 -4.01 10.27 -2.93
N PRO A 178 -4.65 11.45 -2.93
CA PRO A 178 -6.09 11.58 -2.64
C PRO A 178 -6.99 10.75 -3.56
N GLN A 179 -6.55 10.46 -4.79
CA GLN A 179 -7.28 9.65 -5.76
C GLN A 179 -7.14 8.14 -5.55
N GLY A 180 -6.18 7.69 -4.74
CA GLY A 180 -5.96 6.27 -4.47
C GLY A 180 -4.49 5.87 -4.39
N ILE A 181 -4.23 4.56 -4.42
CA ILE A 181 -2.88 3.98 -4.42
C ILE A 181 -2.55 3.46 -5.81
N TYR A 182 -1.42 3.89 -6.36
CA TYR A 182 -0.97 3.52 -7.69
C TYR A 182 0.45 2.98 -7.67
N PRO A 183 0.79 1.98 -8.50
CA PRO A 183 2.19 1.63 -8.73
C PRO A 183 2.91 2.82 -9.35
N MET A 184 4.10 3.15 -8.90
CA MET A 184 4.86 4.28 -9.49
C MET A 184 5.19 4.06 -10.98
N SER A 185 5.34 2.80 -11.41
CA SER A 185 5.52 2.42 -12.81
C SER A 185 4.33 2.78 -13.70
N TRP A 186 3.13 2.92 -13.14
CA TRP A 186 1.91 3.24 -13.88
C TRP A 186 1.93 4.65 -14.48
N PHE A 187 2.70 5.58 -13.90
CA PHE A 187 2.83 6.95 -14.40
C PHE A 187 3.72 7.07 -15.64
N PHE A 188 4.42 6.01 -16.01
CA PHE A 188 5.27 5.96 -17.19
C PHE A 188 4.57 5.23 -18.35
N THR A 189 4.90 5.59 -19.59
CA THR A 189 4.36 4.92 -20.78
C THR A 189 4.82 3.45 -20.83
N ARG A 190 3.94 2.54 -21.27
CA ARG A 190 4.24 1.10 -21.32
C ARG A 190 5.43 0.76 -22.21
N GLU A 191 5.60 1.45 -23.32
CA GLU A 191 6.72 1.25 -24.25
C GLU A 191 8.07 1.51 -23.59
N SER A 192 8.14 2.47 -22.64
CA SER A 192 9.37 2.78 -21.92
C SER A 192 9.68 1.79 -20.79
N MET A 193 8.72 0.97 -20.38
CA MET A 193 8.87 -0.03 -19.30
C MET A 193 9.19 -1.44 -19.80
N SER A 194 9.00 -1.73 -21.08
CA SER A 194 9.05 -3.08 -21.69
C SER A 194 10.35 -3.44 -22.41
N ASP A 195 11.37 -2.60 -22.36
CA ASP A 195 12.68 -2.95 -22.93
C ASP A 195 13.38 -4.03 -22.05
N GLU A 196 13.13 -5.29 -22.35
CA GLU A 196 13.98 -6.45 -22.12
C GLU A 196 14.47 -7.00 -23.45
#